data_b3b2501c2ccc31113ecf9da4e9786029
#
_entry.id   b3b2501c2ccc31113ecf9da4e9786029
#
_cell.length_a   1.000
_cell.length_b   1.000
_cell.length_c   1.000
_cell.angle_alpha   90.00
_cell.angle_beta   90.00
_cell.angle_gamma   90.00
#
_symmetry.space_group_name_H-M   'P 1'
#
loop_
_entity.id
_entity.type
_entity.pdbx_description
1 polymer ?
#
loop_
_entity_poly.entity_id
_entity_poly.type
_entity_poly.pdbx_seq_one_letter_code
_entity_poly.pdbx_strand_id
1 'polypeptide(L)'
;MWEVAHKPVAVAAGLGHMGIHRNVIHPRFGNFILLGTVLLAAEISEYSQELDYNPCLECKLCVAACPVGAIGADGVFNFSACYTHNYREFMSGFTDWVETVAESRDRLDYRRRVNDAESVSMWQSLGFGPNYKAAYCMAVCPAGEDVIGEYLNSKKEFTDEVVRPLQAKKEPVYVVSGSDAEDHVQKRYPHKTIRYVRNSLRPRSIMAFLGGLPLSFQRKAAGDLDAIYHFSFTGQELAERSDEASRPIRSAQANPAMSEATVTIRAGTIKVETGLNGVCNLHLIAEAKTWLGFLAKEKNLVWALLTRKIRLRGNPKWLLRFRRCFPS
;
A
#
# COMPACT_ATOMS: atom_id res chain seq x y z
N MET A 1 5.30 11.87 8.48
CA MET A 1 4.12 11.00 8.67
C MET A 1 2.91 11.92 8.82
N TRP A 2 1.79 11.61 8.20
CA TRP A 2 0.58 12.40 8.37
C TRP A 2 -0.07 12.01 9.69
N GLU A 3 -0.27 12.94 10.58
CA GLU A 3 -0.90 12.70 11.89
C GLU A 3 -2.41 12.53 11.78
N VAL A 4 -3.01 13.08 10.73
CA VAL A 4 -4.45 13.00 10.46
C VAL A 4 -4.70 12.38 9.08
N ALA A 5 -5.52 11.35 9.04
CA ALA A 5 -5.97 10.72 7.80
C ALA A 5 -7.19 11.47 7.25
N HIS A 6 -6.99 12.37 6.28
CA HIS A 6 -8.06 13.23 5.74
C HIS A 6 -9.26 12.47 5.17
N LYS A 7 -9.05 11.32 4.53
CA LYS A 7 -10.14 10.56 3.90
C LYS A 7 -11.17 10.01 4.90
N PRO A 8 -10.76 9.28 5.97
CA PRO A 8 -11.70 8.86 7.01
C PRO A 8 -12.40 10.03 7.70
N VAL A 9 -11.67 11.13 7.97
CA VAL A 9 -12.27 12.34 8.56
C VAL A 9 -13.34 12.92 7.65
N ALA A 10 -13.08 13.01 6.34
CA ALA A 10 -14.05 13.51 5.38
C ALA A 10 -15.33 12.65 5.32
N VAL A 11 -15.19 11.32 5.39
CA VAL A 11 -16.33 10.40 5.45
C VAL A 11 -17.12 10.61 6.74
N ALA A 12 -16.46 10.60 7.89
CA ALA A 12 -17.09 10.83 9.19
C ALA A 12 -17.77 12.21 9.30
N ALA A 13 -17.24 13.22 8.58
CA ALA A 13 -17.80 14.56 8.49
C ALA A 13 -18.94 14.68 7.45
N GLY A 14 -19.39 13.60 6.84
CA GLY A 14 -20.48 13.63 5.86
C GLY A 14 -20.14 14.33 4.54
N LEU A 15 -18.83 14.45 4.17
CA LEU A 15 -18.43 15.07 2.91
C LEU A 15 -18.56 14.13 1.71
N GLY A 16 -18.69 12.83 1.93
CA GLY A 16 -18.82 11.86 0.88
C GLY A 16 -18.63 10.42 1.36
N HIS A 17 -18.58 9.50 0.42
CA HIS A 17 -18.39 8.07 0.67
C HIS A 17 -17.02 7.58 0.18
N MET A 18 -16.45 6.59 0.87
CA MET A 18 -15.20 5.96 0.45
C MET A 18 -15.43 5.01 -0.73
N GLY A 19 -15.06 5.42 -1.92
CA GLY A 19 -15.13 4.56 -3.11
C GLY A 19 -14.26 3.30 -3.01
N ILE A 20 -14.55 2.28 -3.81
CA ILE A 20 -13.73 1.03 -3.88
C ILE A 20 -12.28 1.31 -4.30
N HIS A 21 -12.02 2.44 -4.97
CA HIS A 21 -10.68 2.92 -5.33
C HIS A 21 -9.98 3.69 -4.19
N ARG A 22 -10.59 3.72 -2.98
CA ARG A 22 -10.03 4.36 -1.77
C ARG A 22 -9.85 5.88 -1.85
N ASN A 23 -10.65 6.57 -2.68
CA ASN A 23 -10.80 8.01 -2.64
C ASN A 23 -12.21 8.36 -2.16
N VAL A 24 -12.34 9.53 -1.53
CA VAL A 24 -13.65 10.05 -1.13
C VAL A 24 -14.39 10.53 -2.36
N ILE A 25 -15.66 10.17 -2.47
CA ILE A 25 -16.57 10.57 -3.54
C ILE A 25 -17.63 11.47 -2.94
N HIS A 26 -17.58 12.74 -3.30
CA HIS A 26 -18.59 13.72 -2.91
C HIS A 26 -19.85 13.54 -3.77
N PRO A 27 -21.08 13.66 -3.23
CA PRO A 27 -22.29 13.47 -4.00
C PRO A 27 -22.36 14.30 -5.29
N ARG A 28 -21.98 15.58 -5.22
CA ARG A 28 -22.01 16.48 -6.36
C ARG A 28 -20.75 16.42 -7.23
N PHE A 29 -19.57 16.57 -6.62
CA PHE A 29 -18.31 16.78 -7.35
C PHE A 29 -17.53 15.48 -7.62
N GLY A 30 -18.07 14.32 -7.24
CA GLY A 30 -17.39 13.05 -7.38
C GLY A 30 -16.10 13.00 -6.56
N ASN A 31 -15.05 12.44 -7.13
CA ASN A 31 -13.72 12.37 -6.51
C ASN A 31 -12.81 13.57 -6.88
N PHE A 32 -13.32 14.57 -7.60
CA PHE A 32 -12.59 15.78 -8.02
C PHE A 32 -12.62 16.84 -6.91
N ILE A 33 -12.24 16.44 -5.71
CA ILE A 33 -12.18 17.30 -4.52
C ILE A 33 -10.80 17.24 -3.87
N LEU A 34 -10.39 18.34 -3.27
CA LEU A 34 -9.22 18.40 -2.39
C LEU A 34 -9.69 18.40 -0.93
N LEU A 35 -9.09 17.52 -0.13
CA LEU A 35 -9.44 17.37 1.27
C LEU A 35 -8.44 18.11 2.15
N GLY A 36 -8.94 18.93 3.08
CA GLY A 36 -8.17 19.53 4.16
C GLY A 36 -8.83 19.24 5.51
N THR A 37 -8.05 19.17 6.58
CA THR A 37 -8.54 19.02 7.95
C THR A 37 -7.95 20.10 8.81
N VAL A 38 -8.81 20.79 9.57
CA VAL A 38 -8.43 21.80 10.55
C VAL A 38 -8.78 21.27 11.93
N LEU A 39 -7.84 21.31 12.86
CA LEU A 39 -8.06 20.97 14.25
C LEU A 39 -8.36 22.24 15.04
N LEU A 40 -9.48 22.25 15.75
CA LEU A 40 -9.92 23.38 16.56
C LEU A 40 -9.98 22.95 18.03
N ALA A 41 -9.50 23.81 18.92
CA ALA A 41 -9.65 23.68 20.38
C ALA A 41 -10.91 24.45 20.85
N ALA A 42 -12.04 24.25 20.18
CA ALA A 42 -13.30 24.91 20.48
C ALA A 42 -14.45 23.91 20.33
N GLU A 43 -15.50 24.10 21.11
CA GLU A 43 -16.75 23.37 20.91
C GLU A 43 -17.46 23.88 19.67
N ILE A 44 -18.06 22.96 18.92
CA ILE A 44 -18.85 23.24 17.72
C ILE A 44 -20.30 22.93 18.07
N SER A 45 -21.19 23.84 17.71
CA SER A 45 -22.63 23.75 18.06
C SER A 45 -23.34 22.55 17.41
N GLU A 46 -22.82 22.08 16.26
CA GLU A 46 -23.43 21.00 15.50
C GLU A 46 -22.34 20.18 14.80
N TYR A 47 -22.48 18.85 14.80
CA TYR A 47 -21.59 17.92 14.11
C TYR A 47 -22.35 17.21 12.99
N SER A 48 -21.76 17.19 11.80
CA SER A 48 -22.27 16.42 10.67
C SER A 48 -22.16 14.92 10.95
N GLN A 49 -22.97 14.14 10.24
CA GLN A 49 -22.97 12.69 10.31
C GLN A 49 -22.53 12.08 8.98
N GLU A 50 -22.11 10.85 9.04
CA GLU A 50 -21.76 10.06 7.85
C GLU A 50 -22.97 9.97 6.90
N LEU A 51 -22.71 10.12 5.60
CA LEU A 51 -23.77 10.03 4.58
C LEU A 51 -24.12 8.58 4.30
N ASP A 52 -25.42 8.30 4.23
CA ASP A 52 -25.92 7.04 3.64
C ASP A 52 -25.92 7.16 2.11
N TYR A 53 -24.71 7.09 1.53
CA TYR A 53 -24.46 7.28 0.12
C TYR A 53 -23.38 6.34 -0.37
N ASN A 54 -23.70 5.43 -1.28
CA ASN A 54 -22.71 4.55 -1.91
C ASN A 54 -22.79 4.62 -3.44
N PRO A 55 -21.91 5.38 -4.11
CA PRO A 55 -21.91 5.54 -5.56
C PRO A 55 -21.27 4.34 -6.30
N CYS A 56 -20.66 3.37 -5.59
CA CYS A 56 -19.85 2.31 -6.19
C CYS A 56 -20.61 1.04 -6.54
N LEU A 57 -21.90 1.12 -6.85
CA LEU A 57 -22.74 -0.07 -6.97
C LEU A 57 -22.36 -0.97 -8.17
N GLU A 58 -22.14 -0.43 -9.38
CA GLU A 58 -22.01 -1.29 -10.56
C GLU A 58 -20.94 -0.91 -11.60
N CYS A 59 -20.46 0.33 -11.69
CA CYS A 59 -19.69 0.77 -12.87
C CYS A 59 -18.34 0.06 -13.05
N LYS A 60 -17.60 -0.25 -11.97
CA LYS A 60 -16.28 -0.95 -11.95
C LYS A 60 -15.23 -0.40 -12.92
N LEU A 61 -15.36 0.83 -13.40
CA LEU A 61 -14.42 1.45 -14.34
C LEU A 61 -13.02 1.61 -13.75
N CYS A 62 -12.94 1.93 -12.47
CA CYS A 62 -11.67 2.01 -11.74
C CYS A 62 -10.95 0.65 -11.65
N VAL A 63 -11.69 -0.46 -11.57
CA VAL A 63 -11.14 -1.82 -11.66
C VAL A 63 -10.56 -2.07 -13.06
N ALA A 64 -11.32 -1.68 -14.10
CA ALA A 64 -10.89 -1.85 -15.48
C ALA A 64 -9.66 -1.01 -15.85
N ALA A 65 -9.55 0.20 -15.31
CA ALA A 65 -8.47 1.13 -15.63
C ALA A 65 -7.19 0.91 -14.81
N CYS A 66 -7.28 0.23 -13.64
CA CYS A 66 -6.13 0.07 -12.76
C CYS A 66 -5.01 -0.75 -13.41
N PRO A 67 -3.82 -0.16 -13.69
CA PRO A 67 -2.77 -0.85 -14.42
C PRO A 67 -2.14 -1.99 -13.61
N VAL A 68 -2.20 -1.95 -12.29
CA VAL A 68 -1.60 -2.94 -11.39
C VAL A 68 -2.62 -3.87 -10.71
N GLY A 69 -3.90 -3.77 -11.09
CA GLY A 69 -4.95 -4.61 -10.52
C GLY A 69 -5.15 -4.47 -9.01
N ALA A 70 -4.85 -3.29 -8.48
CA ALA A 70 -4.97 -3.04 -7.03
C ALA A 70 -6.41 -3.03 -6.53
N ILE A 71 -7.39 -2.81 -7.40
CA ILE A 71 -8.80 -2.70 -7.08
C ILE A 71 -9.51 -3.95 -7.57
N GLY A 72 -9.99 -4.78 -6.65
CA GLY A 72 -10.78 -5.96 -6.96
C GLY A 72 -12.23 -5.60 -7.29
N ALA A 73 -12.86 -6.40 -8.17
CA ALA A 73 -14.27 -6.25 -8.50
C ALA A 73 -15.19 -6.51 -7.28
N ASP A 74 -14.70 -7.27 -6.33
CA ASP A 74 -15.31 -7.56 -5.03
C ASP A 74 -15.08 -6.48 -3.96
N GLY A 75 -14.42 -5.36 -4.32
CA GLY A 75 -14.10 -4.27 -3.41
C GLY A 75 -12.83 -4.49 -2.57
N VAL A 76 -12.18 -5.65 -2.68
CA VAL A 76 -10.88 -5.89 -2.04
C VAL A 76 -9.82 -5.01 -2.67
N PHE A 77 -8.98 -4.41 -1.85
CA PHE A 77 -7.96 -3.47 -2.28
C PHE A 77 -6.56 -3.95 -1.93
N ASN A 78 -5.73 -4.15 -2.94
CA ASN A 78 -4.31 -4.47 -2.76
C ASN A 78 -3.51 -3.17 -2.57
N PHE A 79 -3.33 -2.79 -1.31
CA PHE A 79 -2.62 -1.55 -0.95
C PHE A 79 -1.17 -1.56 -1.45
N SER A 80 -0.46 -2.66 -1.31
CA SER A 80 0.94 -2.77 -1.75
C SER A 80 1.09 -2.52 -3.25
N ALA A 81 0.23 -3.10 -4.08
CA ALA A 81 0.24 -2.88 -5.52
C ALA A 81 -0.03 -1.41 -5.88
N CYS A 82 -1.07 -0.83 -5.29
CA CYS A 82 -1.42 0.58 -5.48
C CYS A 82 -0.29 1.51 -5.02
N TYR A 83 0.19 1.33 -3.79
CA TYR A 83 1.24 2.17 -3.22
C TYR A 83 2.54 2.11 -4.03
N THR A 84 2.97 0.90 -4.40
CA THR A 84 4.22 0.69 -5.17
C THR A 84 4.19 1.43 -6.50
N HIS A 85 3.07 1.35 -7.23
CA HIS A 85 2.95 2.00 -8.54
C HIS A 85 2.64 3.49 -8.43
N ASN A 86 1.55 3.86 -7.75
CA ASN A 86 1.10 5.24 -7.71
C ASN A 86 2.08 6.19 -7.04
N TYR A 87 2.76 5.75 -5.97
CA TYR A 87 3.71 6.63 -5.29
C TYR A 87 4.85 7.03 -6.22
N ARG A 88 5.28 6.13 -7.11
CA ARG A 88 6.29 6.43 -8.12
C ARG A 88 5.73 7.29 -9.25
N GLU A 89 4.54 6.99 -9.72
CA GLU A 89 3.89 7.76 -10.78
C GLU A 89 3.51 9.18 -10.34
N PHE A 90 2.92 9.35 -9.16
CA PHE A 90 2.55 10.68 -8.65
C PHE A 90 3.75 11.59 -8.44
N MET A 91 4.85 11.03 -7.97
CA MET A 91 6.10 11.75 -7.75
C MET A 91 6.94 11.81 -9.02
N SER A 92 6.33 11.59 -10.20
CA SER A 92 7.02 11.58 -11.51
C SER A 92 8.25 10.66 -11.55
N GLY A 93 8.23 9.57 -10.79
CA GLY A 93 9.37 8.66 -10.67
C GLY A 93 10.44 9.08 -9.66
N PHE A 94 10.22 10.16 -8.89
CA PHE A 94 11.24 10.67 -7.95
C PHE A 94 11.75 9.61 -6.96
N THR A 95 10.85 8.80 -6.38
CA THR A 95 11.25 7.73 -5.45
C THR A 95 12.13 6.68 -6.13
N ASP A 96 11.78 6.29 -7.36
CA ASP A 96 12.55 5.33 -8.16
C ASP A 96 13.94 5.91 -8.55
N TRP A 97 13.95 7.18 -8.90
CA TRP A 97 15.20 7.90 -9.20
C TRP A 97 16.13 7.96 -7.98
N VAL A 98 15.63 8.31 -6.80
CA VAL A 98 16.42 8.33 -5.56
C VAL A 98 16.94 6.93 -5.22
N GLU A 99 16.12 5.89 -5.35
CA GLU A 99 16.56 4.50 -5.14
C GLU A 99 17.65 4.12 -6.14
N THR A 100 17.51 4.52 -7.41
CA THR A 100 18.51 4.26 -8.44
C THR A 100 19.85 4.96 -8.13
N VAL A 101 19.81 6.22 -7.67
CA VAL A 101 21.01 6.95 -7.21
C VAL A 101 21.68 6.21 -6.04
N ALA A 102 20.90 5.83 -5.03
CA ALA A 102 21.40 5.16 -3.83
C ALA A 102 21.98 3.76 -4.10
N GLU A 103 21.47 3.06 -5.11
CA GLU A 103 21.90 1.70 -5.48
C GLU A 103 23.02 1.68 -6.53
N SER A 104 23.35 2.82 -7.14
CA SER A 104 24.42 2.91 -8.13
C SER A 104 25.78 2.80 -7.46
N ARG A 105 26.65 1.95 -8.03
CA ARG A 105 28.01 1.71 -7.51
C ARG A 105 28.95 2.91 -7.69
N ASP A 106 28.75 3.61 -8.81
CA ASP A 106 29.53 4.77 -9.20
C ASP A 106 28.77 5.62 -10.24
N ARG A 107 29.37 6.74 -10.66
CA ARG A 107 28.81 7.66 -11.66
C ARG A 107 28.56 7.01 -13.02
N LEU A 108 29.33 6.02 -13.43
CA LEU A 108 29.16 5.35 -14.71
C LEU A 108 28.00 4.36 -14.64
N ASP A 109 27.86 3.68 -13.53
CA ASP A 109 26.70 2.82 -13.27
C ASP A 109 25.40 3.63 -13.23
N TYR A 110 25.39 4.79 -12.56
CA TYR A 110 24.25 5.71 -12.55
C TYR A 110 23.88 6.16 -13.96
N ARG A 111 24.82 6.65 -14.76
CA ARG A 111 24.57 7.14 -16.12
C ARG A 111 24.10 6.08 -17.11
N ARG A 112 24.36 4.81 -16.84
CA ARG A 112 23.80 3.70 -17.62
C ARG A 112 22.32 3.42 -17.28
N ARG A 113 21.91 3.75 -16.06
CA ARG A 113 20.55 3.49 -15.55
C ARG A 113 19.60 4.66 -15.78
N VAL A 114 20.12 5.88 -15.72
CA VAL A 114 19.35 7.13 -15.81
C VAL A 114 19.93 8.01 -16.90
N ASN A 115 19.11 8.42 -17.84
CA ASN A 115 19.50 9.34 -18.89
C ASN A 115 19.35 10.81 -18.45
N ASP A 116 19.96 11.72 -19.20
CA ASP A 116 19.95 13.14 -18.88
C ASP A 116 18.55 13.76 -18.93
N ALA A 117 17.68 13.30 -19.85
CA ALA A 117 16.30 13.76 -19.93
C ALA A 117 15.49 13.38 -18.69
N GLU A 118 15.72 12.20 -18.14
CA GLU A 118 15.08 11.75 -16.89
C GLU A 118 15.58 12.59 -15.71
N SER A 119 16.89 12.89 -15.63
CA SER A 119 17.45 13.75 -14.60
C SER A 119 16.90 15.18 -14.66
N VAL A 120 16.76 15.75 -15.88
CA VAL A 120 16.14 17.07 -16.10
C VAL A 120 14.67 17.07 -15.68
N SER A 121 13.92 16.02 -16.02
CA SER A 121 12.53 15.87 -15.61
C SER A 121 12.38 15.84 -14.08
N MET A 122 13.29 15.15 -13.38
CA MET A 122 13.32 15.14 -11.92
C MET A 122 13.63 16.51 -11.34
N TRP A 123 14.64 17.20 -11.90
CA TRP A 123 14.98 18.56 -11.48
C TRP A 123 13.79 19.53 -11.65
N GLN A 124 13.11 19.47 -12.77
CA GLN A 124 11.91 20.31 -13.02
C GLN A 124 10.80 19.99 -12.01
N SER A 125 10.57 18.72 -11.71
CA SER A 125 9.58 18.30 -10.72
C SER A 125 9.89 18.84 -9.32
N LEU A 126 11.16 18.85 -8.93
CA LEU A 126 11.61 19.40 -7.65
C LEU A 126 11.59 20.94 -7.61
N GLY A 127 11.96 21.58 -8.72
CA GLY A 127 12.11 23.04 -8.80
C GLY A 127 10.75 23.77 -8.92
N PHE A 128 9.80 23.21 -9.64
CA PHE A 128 8.51 23.84 -9.96
C PHE A 128 7.30 23.20 -9.27
N GLY A 129 7.54 22.31 -8.33
CA GLY A 129 6.52 21.52 -7.66
C GLY A 129 6.23 20.19 -8.36
N PRO A 130 5.80 19.18 -7.60
CA PRO A 130 5.56 17.86 -8.13
C PRO A 130 4.43 17.90 -9.16
N ASN A 131 4.69 17.33 -10.34
CA ASN A 131 3.67 17.05 -11.32
C ASN A 131 2.80 15.89 -10.87
N TYR A 132 1.77 16.19 -10.09
CA TYR A 132 0.81 15.18 -9.68
C TYR A 132 -0.02 14.75 -10.89
N LYS A 133 0.10 13.49 -11.26
CA LYS A 133 -0.84 12.87 -12.18
C LYS A 133 -2.01 12.31 -11.39
N ALA A 134 -3.23 12.51 -11.87
CA ALA A 134 -4.38 11.80 -11.31
C ALA A 134 -4.20 10.29 -11.55
N ALA A 135 -4.46 9.48 -10.53
CA ALA A 135 -4.49 8.04 -10.70
C ALA A 135 -5.61 7.67 -11.70
N TYR A 136 -5.39 6.64 -12.50
CA TYR A 136 -6.38 6.21 -13.51
C TYR A 136 -7.76 5.93 -12.90
N CYS A 137 -7.78 5.35 -11.71
CA CYS A 137 -9.03 5.12 -10.99
C CYS A 137 -9.80 6.40 -10.67
N MET A 138 -9.10 7.52 -10.48
CA MET A 138 -9.73 8.84 -10.30
C MET A 138 -10.21 9.40 -11.64
N ALA A 139 -9.37 9.32 -12.67
CA ALA A 139 -9.67 9.87 -13.98
C ALA A 139 -10.91 9.23 -14.66
N VAL A 140 -11.17 7.94 -14.38
CA VAL A 140 -12.30 7.22 -14.97
C VAL A 140 -13.54 7.13 -14.07
N CYS A 141 -13.51 7.71 -12.88
CA CYS A 141 -14.64 7.63 -11.97
C CYS A 141 -15.75 8.60 -12.38
N PRO A 142 -16.92 8.11 -12.82
CA PRO A 142 -17.99 8.99 -13.27
C PRO A 142 -18.89 9.49 -12.13
N ALA A 143 -18.64 9.07 -10.89
CA ALA A 143 -19.52 9.38 -9.77
C ALA A 143 -19.51 10.87 -9.41
N GLY A 144 -20.66 11.41 -9.03
CA GLY A 144 -20.94 12.80 -8.73
C GLY A 144 -21.95 13.41 -9.71
N GLU A 145 -22.90 14.18 -9.23
CA GLU A 145 -23.98 14.76 -10.06
C GLU A 145 -23.44 15.57 -11.24
N ASP A 146 -22.36 16.35 -11.02
CA ASP A 146 -21.75 17.18 -12.04
C ASP A 146 -20.90 16.37 -13.07
N VAL A 147 -20.64 15.10 -12.82
CA VAL A 147 -19.72 14.25 -13.62
C VAL A 147 -20.44 13.12 -14.33
N ILE A 148 -21.42 12.51 -13.66
CA ILE A 148 -22.05 11.27 -14.09
C ILE A 148 -22.82 11.36 -15.42
N GLY A 149 -23.18 12.58 -15.83
CA GLY A 149 -23.99 12.83 -17.03
C GLY A 149 -23.40 12.22 -18.29
N GLU A 150 -22.11 12.43 -18.58
CA GLU A 150 -21.43 11.88 -19.75
C GLU A 150 -21.45 10.35 -19.77
N TYR A 151 -21.20 9.72 -18.63
CA TYR A 151 -21.25 8.26 -18.49
C TYR A 151 -22.66 7.69 -18.72
N LEU A 152 -23.68 8.35 -18.20
CA LEU A 152 -25.07 7.91 -18.37
C LEU A 152 -25.58 8.08 -19.80
N ASN A 153 -25.14 9.14 -20.48
CA ASN A 153 -25.52 9.40 -21.88
C ASN A 153 -25.03 8.30 -22.82
N SER A 154 -23.77 7.90 -22.67
CA SER A 154 -23.20 6.81 -23.47
C SER A 154 -22.07 6.10 -22.72
N LYS A 155 -22.40 5.01 -22.02
CA LYS A 155 -21.40 4.14 -21.35
C LYS A 155 -20.33 3.62 -22.29
N LYS A 156 -20.70 3.33 -23.54
CA LYS A 156 -19.78 2.84 -24.57
C LYS A 156 -18.80 3.94 -24.97
N GLU A 157 -19.28 5.10 -25.32
CA GLU A 157 -18.47 6.25 -25.72
C GLU A 157 -17.50 6.65 -24.62
N PHE A 158 -17.98 6.80 -23.38
CA PHE A 158 -17.15 7.07 -22.21
C PHE A 158 -16.04 6.00 -22.05
N THR A 159 -16.39 4.72 -22.24
CA THR A 159 -15.39 3.66 -22.17
C THR A 159 -14.34 3.78 -23.28
N ASP A 160 -14.78 4.10 -24.50
CA ASP A 160 -13.91 4.20 -25.66
C ASP A 160 -13.01 5.45 -25.62
N GLU A 161 -13.52 6.56 -25.13
CA GLU A 161 -12.80 7.84 -25.08
C GLU A 161 -11.98 8.07 -23.82
N VAL A 162 -12.39 7.52 -22.67
CA VAL A 162 -11.74 7.76 -21.40
C VAL A 162 -10.94 6.54 -20.91
N VAL A 163 -11.56 5.36 -20.90
CA VAL A 163 -10.94 4.16 -20.29
C VAL A 163 -9.91 3.52 -21.20
N ARG A 164 -10.26 3.27 -22.47
CA ARG A 164 -9.37 2.59 -23.42
C ARG A 164 -8.07 3.32 -23.72
N PRO A 165 -8.03 4.65 -23.87
CA PRO A 165 -6.77 5.38 -24.05
C PRO A 165 -5.82 5.19 -22.86
N LEU A 166 -6.33 5.19 -21.61
CA LEU A 166 -5.53 4.93 -20.43
C LEU A 166 -4.99 3.49 -20.38
N GLN A 167 -5.81 2.53 -20.79
CA GLN A 167 -5.38 1.13 -20.89
C GLN A 167 -4.29 0.93 -21.95
N ALA A 168 -4.43 1.58 -23.11
CA ALA A 168 -3.50 1.48 -24.24
C ALA A 168 -2.20 2.27 -24.05
N LYS A 169 -2.15 3.20 -23.11
CA LYS A 169 -1.00 4.07 -22.89
C LYS A 169 0.28 3.28 -22.60
N LYS A 170 1.32 3.55 -23.39
CA LYS A 170 2.66 2.98 -23.23
C LYS A 170 3.42 3.76 -22.16
N GLU A 171 3.46 3.24 -20.95
CA GLU A 171 4.20 3.82 -19.84
C GLU A 171 4.72 2.72 -18.92
N PRO A 172 5.75 2.99 -18.13
CA PRO A 172 6.27 2.03 -17.17
C PRO A 172 5.25 1.78 -16.06
N VAL A 173 5.16 0.52 -15.64
CA VAL A 173 4.37 0.08 -14.50
C VAL A 173 5.31 -0.51 -13.46
N TYR A 174 5.27 0.03 -12.24
CA TYR A 174 6.15 -0.38 -11.16
C TYR A 174 5.52 -1.51 -10.36
N VAL A 175 6.22 -2.63 -10.27
CA VAL A 175 5.74 -3.81 -9.54
C VAL A 175 6.84 -4.45 -8.70
N VAL A 176 6.45 -5.13 -7.64
CA VAL A 176 7.35 -6.01 -6.89
C VAL A 176 7.34 -7.39 -7.56
N SER A 177 8.52 -7.96 -7.78
CA SER A 177 8.63 -9.29 -8.38
C SER A 177 7.93 -10.36 -7.53
N GLY A 178 7.17 -11.25 -8.17
CA GLY A 178 6.36 -12.27 -7.53
C GLY A 178 5.07 -11.77 -6.89
N SER A 179 4.68 -10.51 -7.15
CA SER A 179 3.42 -9.94 -6.64
C SER A 179 2.23 -10.24 -7.55
N ASP A 180 1.02 -10.12 -6.98
CA ASP A 180 -0.22 -10.19 -7.75
C ASP A 180 -0.32 -9.11 -8.84
N ALA A 181 0.36 -7.97 -8.64
CA ALA A 181 0.45 -6.88 -9.61
C ALA A 181 1.27 -7.28 -10.84
N GLU A 182 2.38 -7.97 -10.65
CA GLU A 182 3.18 -8.47 -11.78
C GLU A 182 2.35 -9.40 -12.67
N ASP A 183 1.69 -10.39 -12.06
CA ASP A 183 0.82 -11.33 -12.78
C ASP A 183 -0.32 -10.60 -13.52
N HIS A 184 -0.89 -9.58 -12.90
CA HIS A 184 -1.94 -8.77 -13.50
C HIS A 184 -1.44 -8.00 -14.73
N VAL A 185 -0.28 -7.32 -14.63
CA VAL A 185 0.28 -6.54 -15.75
C VAL A 185 0.64 -7.45 -16.91
N GLN A 186 1.34 -8.56 -16.64
CA GLN A 186 1.75 -9.51 -17.68
C GLN A 186 0.55 -10.06 -18.46
N LYS A 187 -0.55 -10.37 -17.78
CA LYS A 187 -1.74 -10.94 -18.40
C LYS A 187 -2.62 -9.91 -19.12
N ARG A 188 -2.79 -8.74 -18.51
CA ARG A 188 -3.79 -7.76 -18.99
C ARG A 188 -3.18 -6.63 -19.82
N TYR A 189 -1.95 -6.26 -19.55
CA TYR A 189 -1.27 -5.14 -20.20
C TYR A 189 0.15 -5.51 -20.68
N PRO A 190 0.29 -6.55 -21.53
CA PRO A 190 1.60 -7.03 -22.00
C PRO A 190 2.39 -5.99 -22.79
N HIS A 191 1.72 -4.93 -23.27
CA HIS A 191 2.34 -3.83 -24.00
C HIS A 191 2.98 -2.77 -23.12
N LYS A 192 2.72 -2.80 -21.78
CA LYS A 192 3.32 -1.87 -20.84
C LYS A 192 4.68 -2.38 -20.37
N THR A 193 5.63 -1.47 -20.21
CA THR A 193 6.95 -1.81 -19.70
C THR A 193 6.91 -2.03 -18.17
N ILE A 194 7.28 -3.22 -17.73
CA ILE A 194 7.39 -3.51 -16.29
C ILE A 194 8.73 -3.01 -15.76
N ARG A 195 8.70 -2.19 -14.71
CA ARG A 195 9.86 -1.84 -13.88
C ARG A 195 9.76 -2.55 -12.54
N TYR A 196 10.72 -3.42 -12.28
CA TYR A 196 10.78 -4.13 -11.00
C TYR A 196 11.40 -3.26 -9.93
N VAL A 197 10.69 -3.14 -8.82
CA VAL A 197 11.11 -2.36 -7.67
C VAL A 197 10.99 -3.18 -6.39
N ARG A 198 11.72 -2.79 -5.35
CA ARG A 198 11.58 -3.42 -4.04
C ARG A 198 10.30 -2.95 -3.35
N ASN A 199 9.75 -3.81 -2.51
CA ASN A 199 8.66 -3.41 -1.64
C ASN A 199 9.18 -2.35 -0.66
N SER A 200 8.61 -1.13 -0.74
CA SER A 200 9.00 0.00 0.09
C SER A 200 8.41 -0.03 1.51
N LEU A 201 7.52 -0.99 1.80
CA LEU A 201 6.96 -1.18 3.14
C LEU A 201 8.01 -1.85 4.05
N ARG A 202 8.88 -1.04 4.65
CA ARG A 202 9.91 -1.50 5.59
C ARG A 202 9.48 -1.19 7.01
N PRO A 203 9.06 -2.19 7.80
CA PRO A 203 8.63 -1.96 9.18
C PRO A 203 9.83 -1.58 10.06
N ARG A 204 9.66 -0.52 10.85
CA ARG A 204 10.66 -0.07 11.83
C ARG A 204 10.36 -0.56 13.24
N SER A 205 9.18 -1.13 13.46
CA SER A 205 8.75 -1.71 14.73
C SER A 205 7.96 -3.00 14.49
N ILE A 206 7.83 -3.84 15.52
CA ILE A 206 7.00 -5.05 15.46
C ILE A 206 5.53 -4.70 15.22
N MET A 207 5.05 -3.63 15.84
CA MET A 207 3.69 -3.12 15.60
C MET A 207 3.50 -2.73 14.12
N ALA A 208 4.46 -2.00 13.54
CA ALA A 208 4.42 -1.65 12.11
C ALA A 208 4.53 -2.89 11.20
N PHE A 209 5.30 -3.90 11.59
CA PHE A 209 5.37 -5.18 10.88
C PHE A 209 4.02 -5.88 10.88
N LEU A 210 3.43 -6.12 12.05
CA LEU A 210 2.16 -6.83 12.17
C LEU A 210 1.00 -6.06 11.50
N GLY A 211 0.93 -4.75 11.72
CA GLY A 211 -0.06 -3.88 11.07
C GLY A 211 0.14 -3.74 9.55
N GLY A 212 1.37 -3.94 9.06
CA GLY A 212 1.70 -3.91 7.63
C GLY A 212 1.38 -5.21 6.88
N LEU A 213 1.22 -6.35 7.59
CA LEU A 213 0.93 -7.62 6.95
C LEU A 213 -0.35 -7.58 6.08
N PRO A 214 -1.51 -7.10 6.57
CA PRO A 214 -2.69 -6.98 5.72
C PRO A 214 -2.50 -6.07 4.51
N LEU A 215 -1.66 -5.04 4.64
CA LEU A 215 -1.39 -4.07 3.57
C LEU A 215 -0.49 -4.64 2.46
N SER A 216 0.38 -5.60 2.79
CA SER A 216 1.34 -6.22 1.85
C SER A 216 0.92 -7.61 1.36
N PHE A 217 -0.18 -8.14 1.88
CA PHE A 217 -0.67 -9.47 1.57
C PHE A 217 -1.06 -9.63 0.09
N GLN A 218 -0.57 -10.70 -0.53
CA GLN A 218 -0.85 -11.04 -1.92
C GLN A 218 -1.86 -12.20 -1.97
N ARG A 219 -3.10 -11.87 -2.29
CA ARG A 219 -4.24 -12.80 -2.27
C ARG A 219 -4.09 -13.96 -3.24
N LYS A 220 -3.64 -13.69 -4.48
CA LYS A 220 -3.45 -14.73 -5.48
C LYS A 220 -2.24 -15.61 -5.15
N ALA A 221 -1.15 -15.01 -4.67
CA ALA A 221 0.05 -15.74 -4.26
C ALA A 221 -0.22 -16.65 -3.04
N ALA A 222 -1.18 -16.32 -2.20
CA ALA A 222 -1.63 -17.18 -1.10
C ALA A 222 -2.34 -18.46 -1.60
N GLY A 223 -3.06 -18.36 -2.74
CA GLY A 223 -3.76 -19.49 -3.34
C GLY A 223 -4.72 -20.17 -2.36
N ASP A 224 -4.53 -21.46 -2.16
CA ASP A 224 -5.30 -22.35 -1.26
C ASP A 224 -4.79 -22.38 0.19
N LEU A 225 -3.92 -21.45 0.56
CA LEU A 225 -3.33 -21.43 1.91
C LEU A 225 -4.41 -21.25 2.98
N ASP A 226 -4.53 -22.27 3.85
CA ASP A 226 -5.31 -22.22 5.09
C ASP A 226 -4.34 -22.55 6.23
N ALA A 227 -3.94 -21.54 7.00
CA ALA A 227 -2.95 -21.68 8.04
C ALA A 227 -3.04 -20.60 9.12
N ILE A 228 -2.67 -21.00 10.34
CA ILE A 228 -2.54 -20.13 11.51
C ILE A 228 -1.06 -20.05 11.89
N TYR A 229 -0.56 -18.85 12.00
CA TYR A 229 0.82 -18.56 12.41
C TYR A 229 0.82 -17.80 13.72
N HIS A 230 1.60 -18.27 14.66
CA HIS A 230 1.89 -17.55 15.90
C HIS A 230 3.23 -16.83 15.78
N PHE A 231 3.27 -15.60 16.25
CA PHE A 231 4.48 -14.80 16.38
C PHE A 231 4.66 -14.40 17.85
N SER A 232 5.84 -14.66 18.40
CA SER A 232 6.24 -14.16 19.73
C SER A 232 7.56 -13.41 19.59
N PHE A 233 7.58 -12.16 20.00
CA PHE A 233 8.75 -11.32 19.94
C PHE A 233 9.30 -11.06 21.34
N THR A 234 10.61 -11.18 21.49
CA THR A 234 11.35 -10.95 22.76
C THR A 234 12.33 -9.79 22.59
N GLY A 235 12.76 -9.19 23.71
CA GLY A 235 13.65 -8.04 23.71
C GLY A 235 12.91 -6.70 23.63
N GLN A 236 13.57 -5.63 24.06
CA GLN A 236 13.03 -4.28 23.91
C GLN A 236 13.12 -3.88 22.41
N GLU A 237 12.03 -3.41 21.87
CA GLU A 237 12.10 -2.53 20.69
C GLU A 237 12.97 -1.34 21.09
N LEU A 238 13.96 -1.02 20.27
CA LEU A 238 14.60 0.28 20.39
C LEU A 238 13.47 1.29 20.23
N ALA A 239 13.10 1.96 21.34
CA ALA A 239 12.31 3.16 21.29
C ALA A 239 12.89 3.99 20.15
N GLU A 240 12.06 4.40 19.20
CA GLU A 240 12.50 5.25 18.09
C GLU A 240 13.44 6.30 18.69
N ARG A 241 14.65 6.42 18.15
CA ARG A 241 15.46 7.60 18.38
C ARG A 241 14.61 8.76 17.88
N SER A 242 13.81 9.31 18.77
CA SER A 242 13.27 10.64 18.62
C SER A 242 14.49 11.55 18.57
N ASP A 243 14.79 12.09 17.39
CA ASP A 243 15.61 13.28 17.33
C ASP A 243 15.01 14.26 18.32
N GLU A 244 15.84 14.82 19.18
CA GLU A 244 15.49 15.65 20.36
C GLU A 244 14.68 16.92 20.02
N ALA A 245 14.29 17.11 18.74
CA ALA A 245 13.51 18.23 18.23
C ALA A 245 12.00 17.99 18.19
N SER A 246 11.50 16.78 18.44
CA SER A 246 10.07 16.48 18.47
C SER A 246 9.68 15.98 19.84
N ARG A 247 9.20 16.88 20.71
CA ARG A 247 8.54 16.47 21.96
C ARG A 247 7.40 15.49 21.60
N PRO A 248 7.34 14.29 22.21
CA PRO A 248 6.22 13.40 21.99
C PRO A 248 4.98 14.07 22.60
N ILE A 249 4.03 14.44 21.74
CA ILE A 249 2.64 14.49 22.18
C ILE A 249 2.39 13.08 22.73
N ARG A 250 1.93 12.99 23.97
CA ARG A 250 1.56 11.75 24.63
C ARG A 250 0.55 11.02 23.74
N SER A 251 1.05 10.28 22.77
CA SER A 251 0.24 9.31 22.04
C SER A 251 -0.10 8.23 23.05
N ALA A 252 -1.38 7.88 23.06
CA ALA A 252 -1.97 6.83 23.86
C ALA A 252 -0.97 5.70 24.12
N GLN A 253 -0.82 5.37 25.38
CA GLN A 253 -0.06 4.30 26.02
C GLN A 253 0.43 3.25 25.02
N ALA A 254 1.73 3.18 24.78
CA ALA A 254 2.35 2.05 24.11
C ALA A 254 1.86 0.81 24.85
N ASN A 255 0.94 0.09 24.22
CA ASN A 255 0.35 -1.10 24.81
C ASN A 255 1.47 -2.16 24.83
N PRO A 256 1.98 -2.60 25.98
CA PRO A 256 3.03 -3.61 26.05
C PRO A 256 2.60 -4.97 25.48
N ALA A 257 1.39 -5.08 24.97
CA ALA A 257 0.70 -6.30 24.60
C ALA A 257 0.92 -6.78 23.15
N MET A 258 1.75 -6.13 22.34
CA MET A 258 2.01 -6.63 20.97
C MET A 258 3.32 -7.43 20.84
N SER A 259 3.79 -8.06 21.90
CA SER A 259 4.87 -9.06 21.81
C SER A 259 4.40 -10.37 21.20
N GLU A 260 3.09 -10.63 21.14
CA GLU A 260 2.49 -11.85 20.61
C GLU A 260 1.34 -11.53 19.66
N ALA A 261 1.30 -12.28 18.57
CA ALA A 261 0.23 -12.13 17.57
C ALA A 261 -0.11 -13.47 16.91
N THR A 262 -1.37 -13.58 16.51
CA THR A 262 -1.86 -14.64 15.65
C THR A 262 -2.17 -14.06 14.26
N VAL A 263 -1.61 -14.68 13.24
CA VAL A 263 -1.89 -14.36 11.84
C VAL A 263 -2.62 -15.54 11.21
N THR A 264 -3.86 -15.34 10.83
CA THR A 264 -4.68 -16.34 10.15
C THR A 264 -4.79 -15.98 8.67
N ILE A 265 -4.40 -16.91 7.81
CA ILE A 265 -4.58 -16.81 6.35
C ILE A 265 -5.57 -17.88 5.95
N ARG A 266 -6.70 -17.50 5.36
CA ARG A 266 -7.76 -18.43 4.96
C ARG A 266 -8.58 -17.85 3.81
N ALA A 267 -8.90 -18.67 2.82
CA ALA A 267 -9.74 -18.29 1.67
C ALA A 267 -9.27 -16.97 1.00
N GLY A 268 -7.96 -16.78 0.85
CA GLY A 268 -7.39 -15.57 0.24
C GLY A 268 -7.56 -14.30 1.08
N THR A 269 -7.81 -14.44 2.38
CA THR A 269 -7.86 -13.32 3.33
C THR A 269 -6.81 -13.47 4.41
N ILE A 270 -6.44 -12.37 5.05
CA ILE A 270 -5.53 -12.34 6.18
C ILE A 270 -6.17 -11.60 7.35
N LYS A 271 -6.01 -12.15 8.55
CA LYS A 271 -6.40 -11.53 9.81
C LYS A 271 -5.22 -11.54 10.76
N VAL A 272 -4.97 -10.42 11.42
CA VAL A 272 -3.93 -10.27 12.44
C VAL A 272 -4.59 -9.91 13.76
N GLU A 273 -4.33 -10.69 14.80
CA GLU A 273 -4.93 -10.56 16.13
C GLU A 273 -3.83 -10.56 17.19
N THR A 274 -4.06 -9.83 18.27
CA THR A 274 -3.17 -9.80 19.43
C THR A 274 -3.26 -11.13 20.20
N GLY A 275 -2.11 -11.60 20.73
CA GLY A 275 -2.01 -12.84 21.51
C GLY A 275 -1.94 -14.10 20.65
N LEU A 276 -1.77 -15.24 21.30
CA LEU A 276 -1.65 -16.57 20.68
C LEU A 276 -3.01 -17.28 20.75
N ASN A 277 -3.79 -17.20 19.68
CA ASN A 277 -5.15 -17.72 19.61
C ASN A 277 -5.20 -19.03 18.81
N GLY A 278 -5.77 -20.07 19.39
CA GLY A 278 -5.98 -21.37 18.72
C GLY A 278 -4.71 -22.19 18.52
N VAL A 279 -4.84 -23.26 17.72
CA VAL A 279 -3.73 -24.14 17.38
C VAL A 279 -3.07 -23.67 16.09
N CYS A 280 -1.77 -23.38 16.14
CA CYS A 280 -1.04 -22.87 14.99
C CYS A 280 -0.34 -23.98 14.18
N ASN A 281 -0.15 -23.73 12.89
CA ASN A 281 0.66 -24.55 12.00
C ASN A 281 2.15 -24.27 12.17
N LEU A 282 2.49 -23.02 12.52
CA LEU A 282 3.86 -22.60 12.79
C LEU A 282 3.88 -21.50 13.87
N HIS A 283 4.73 -21.68 14.88
CA HIS A 283 5.03 -20.66 15.86
C HIS A 283 6.46 -20.14 15.65
N LEU A 284 6.56 -18.85 15.31
CA LEU A 284 7.83 -18.15 15.14
C LEU A 284 8.12 -17.35 16.41
N ILE A 285 9.27 -17.60 17.02
CA ILE A 285 9.75 -16.90 18.21
C ILE A 285 11.04 -16.19 17.82
N ALA A 286 11.10 -14.88 17.97
CA ALA A 286 12.25 -14.09 17.52
C ALA A 286 12.55 -12.93 18.47
N GLU A 287 13.83 -12.57 18.55
CA GLU A 287 14.24 -11.27 19.10
C GLU A 287 13.79 -10.16 18.13
N ALA A 288 13.06 -9.14 18.62
CA ALA A 288 12.49 -8.07 17.80
C ALA A 288 13.54 -7.39 16.89
N LYS A 289 14.68 -6.99 17.43
CA LYS A 289 15.79 -6.40 16.68
C LYS A 289 16.36 -7.33 15.60
N THR A 290 16.39 -8.62 15.87
CA THR A 290 16.89 -9.61 14.89
C THR A 290 15.88 -9.82 13.77
N TRP A 291 14.59 -9.86 14.10
CA TRP A 291 13.53 -9.97 13.11
C TRP A 291 13.45 -8.76 12.18
N LEU A 292 13.46 -7.55 12.75
CA LEU A 292 13.44 -6.31 11.96
C LEU A 292 14.68 -6.17 11.07
N GLY A 293 15.88 -6.51 11.58
CA GLY A 293 17.10 -6.54 10.78
C GLY A 293 17.07 -7.59 9.67
N PHE A 294 16.40 -8.72 9.87
CA PHE A 294 16.17 -9.70 8.81
C PHE A 294 15.23 -9.13 7.71
N LEU A 295 14.13 -8.48 8.10
CA LEU A 295 13.23 -7.84 7.15
C LEU A 295 13.91 -6.70 6.37
N ALA A 296 14.82 -5.97 7.01
CA ALA A 296 15.64 -4.94 6.37
C ALA A 296 16.77 -5.51 5.46
N LYS A 297 16.91 -6.85 5.38
CA LYS A 297 18.00 -7.56 4.66
C LYS A 297 19.41 -7.28 5.23
N GLU A 298 19.50 -6.80 6.45
CA GLU A 298 20.75 -6.57 7.19
C GLU A 298 21.26 -7.82 7.90
N LYS A 299 20.36 -8.78 8.16
CA LYS A 299 20.67 -10.04 8.87
C LYS A 299 20.26 -11.25 8.04
N ASN A 300 21.10 -12.28 8.11
CA ASN A 300 20.84 -13.55 7.43
C ASN A 300 19.94 -14.44 8.29
N LEU A 301 18.85 -14.96 7.68
CA LEU A 301 17.89 -15.84 8.36
C LEU A 301 18.54 -17.15 8.86
N VAL A 302 19.40 -17.75 8.03
CA VAL A 302 20.06 -19.03 8.38
C VAL A 302 20.93 -18.84 9.63
N TRP A 303 21.71 -17.77 9.68
CA TRP A 303 22.53 -17.42 10.84
C TRP A 303 21.67 -17.13 12.08
N ALA A 304 20.55 -16.42 11.92
CA ALA A 304 19.64 -16.15 13.02
C ALA A 304 18.95 -17.41 13.59
N LEU A 305 18.69 -18.40 12.74
CA LEU A 305 18.19 -19.72 13.15
C LEU A 305 19.27 -20.55 13.87
N LEU A 306 20.49 -20.57 13.33
CA LEU A 306 21.63 -21.30 13.94
C LEU A 306 21.97 -20.72 15.33
N THR A 307 21.95 -19.41 15.48
CA THR A 307 22.21 -18.72 16.76
C THR A 307 21.00 -18.72 17.70
N ARG A 308 19.93 -19.38 17.35
CA ARG A 308 18.65 -19.44 18.12
C ARG A 308 17.99 -18.09 18.41
N LYS A 309 18.41 -17.03 17.71
CA LYS A 309 17.75 -15.70 17.78
C LYS A 309 16.38 -15.69 17.09
N ILE A 310 16.18 -16.60 16.14
CA ILE A 310 14.87 -16.96 15.58
C ILE A 310 14.69 -18.46 15.82
N ARG A 311 13.56 -18.84 16.37
CA ARG A 311 13.19 -20.24 16.61
C ARG A 311 11.85 -20.52 15.95
N LEU A 312 11.72 -21.72 15.38
CA LEU A 312 10.49 -22.19 14.75
C LEU A 312 10.00 -23.42 15.52
N ARG A 313 8.72 -23.41 15.88
CA ARG A 313 8.01 -24.58 16.41
C ARG A 313 6.94 -24.99 15.38
N GLY A 314 7.00 -26.17 14.86
CA GLY A 314 6.18 -26.65 13.75
C GLY A 314 7.00 -26.92 12.49
N ASN A 315 6.33 -27.26 11.39
CA ASN A 315 7.00 -27.59 10.14
C ASN A 315 7.49 -26.32 9.41
N PRO A 316 8.82 -26.18 9.13
CA PRO A 316 9.39 -25.01 8.46
C PRO A 316 8.81 -24.71 7.07
N LYS A 317 8.20 -25.69 6.40
CA LYS A 317 7.53 -25.49 5.11
C LYS A 317 6.45 -24.43 5.18
N TRP A 318 5.82 -24.23 6.34
CA TRP A 318 4.83 -23.17 6.54
C TRP A 318 5.43 -21.77 6.45
N LEU A 319 6.69 -21.59 6.85
CA LEU A 319 7.39 -20.30 6.68
C LEU A 319 7.61 -19.98 5.20
N LEU A 320 7.92 -20.97 4.37
CA LEU A 320 8.07 -20.77 2.93
C LEU A 320 6.72 -20.41 2.27
N ARG A 321 5.62 -21.06 2.70
CA ARG A 321 4.28 -20.71 2.22
C ARG A 321 3.88 -19.31 2.66
N PHE A 322 4.14 -18.94 3.91
CA PHE A 322 3.93 -17.59 4.42
C PHE A 322 4.68 -16.54 3.60
N ARG A 323 5.98 -16.77 3.34
CA ARG A 323 6.83 -15.84 2.57
C ARG A 323 6.28 -15.55 1.18
N ARG A 324 5.68 -16.52 0.50
CA ARG A 324 5.08 -16.33 -0.84
C ARG A 324 3.97 -15.27 -0.84
N CYS A 325 3.27 -15.12 0.28
CA CYS A 325 2.22 -14.13 0.42
C CYS A 325 2.74 -12.70 0.57
N PHE A 326 4.07 -12.51 0.76
CA PHE A 326 4.71 -11.23 1.04
C PHE A 326 6.00 -11.07 0.24
N PRO A 327 5.93 -10.91 -1.09
CA PRO A 327 7.10 -10.68 -1.94
C PRO A 327 7.78 -9.34 -1.59
N SER A 328 9.13 -9.28 -1.74
CA SER A 328 9.94 -8.14 -1.31
C SER A 328 11.11 -7.86 -2.26
#